data_7be869c258694e8f6d321f4285d8aa69
#
_entry.id   7be869c258694e8f6d321f4285d8aa69
#
_cell.length_a   1.000
_cell.length_b   1.000
_cell.length_c   1.000
_cell.angle_alpha   90.00
_cell.angle_beta   90.00
_cell.angle_gamma   90.00
#
_symmetry.space_group_name_H-M   'P 1'
#
loop_
_entity.id
_entity.type
_entity.pdbx_description
1 polymer ?
#
loop_
_entity_poly.entity_id
_entity_poly.type
_entity_poly.pdbx_seq_one_letter_code
_entity_poly.pdbx_strand_id
1 'polypeptide(L)'
;MGEKIKMKNDSLKWFITIFITTFILSIIFSFISTNALNNLDILPAIIVLVVVILIGVIFDIVGVAITVADENEFHAKATKKVKGSKSSIFLIRNSAKVANICADVIGDICGVLSGAISAIITTKITAKYGMTFNLQFFMSAIVASLTVGGKALGKKFAQEKSIAKLLGIYNEAIKEECL
;
A
#
# COMPACT_ATOMS: atom_id res chain seq x y z
N MET A 1 -15.92 -7.06 -34.28
CA MET A 1 -14.46 -7.18 -34.42
C MET A 1 -13.74 -5.91 -33.88
N GLY A 2 -14.25 -4.71 -34.13
CA GLY A 2 -13.68 -3.44 -33.68
C GLY A 2 -13.64 -3.22 -32.14
N GLU A 3 -14.68 -3.67 -31.40
CA GLU A 3 -14.72 -3.54 -29.93
C GLU A 3 -13.64 -4.36 -29.21
N LYS A 4 -13.37 -5.59 -29.67
CA LYS A 4 -12.30 -6.44 -29.10
C LYS A 4 -10.91 -5.82 -29.30
N ILE A 5 -10.68 -5.16 -30.43
CA ILE A 5 -9.42 -4.49 -30.73
C ILE A 5 -9.26 -3.23 -29.86
N LYS A 6 -10.33 -2.46 -29.64
CA LYS A 6 -10.34 -1.27 -28.79
C LYS A 6 -10.07 -1.63 -27.33
N MET A 7 -10.75 -2.66 -26.79
CA MET A 7 -10.51 -3.17 -25.42
C MET A 7 -9.08 -3.67 -25.23
N LYS A 8 -8.50 -4.35 -26.22
CA LYS A 8 -7.11 -4.82 -26.17
C LYS A 8 -6.11 -3.64 -26.14
N ASN A 9 -6.36 -2.59 -26.91
CA ASN A 9 -5.52 -1.40 -26.91
C ASN A 9 -5.61 -0.61 -25.61
N ASP A 10 -6.79 -0.52 -24.99
CA ASP A 10 -6.97 0.17 -23.72
C ASP A 10 -6.31 -0.60 -22.56
N SER A 11 -6.40 -1.92 -22.57
CA SER A 11 -5.70 -2.77 -21.61
C SER A 11 -4.17 -2.68 -21.74
N LEU A 12 -3.66 -2.63 -22.98
CA LEU A 12 -2.22 -2.49 -23.21
C LEU A 12 -1.70 -1.12 -22.77
N LYS A 13 -2.45 -0.04 -23.07
CA LYS A 13 -2.11 1.31 -22.60
C LYS A 13 -2.09 1.37 -21.07
N TRP A 14 -3.09 0.77 -20.41
CA TRP A 14 -3.15 0.68 -18.96
C TRP A 14 -1.94 -0.06 -18.38
N PHE A 15 -1.60 -1.22 -18.95
CA PHE A 15 -0.42 -1.99 -18.56
C PHE A 15 0.88 -1.16 -18.69
N ILE A 16 1.10 -0.52 -19.83
CA ILE A 16 2.29 0.31 -20.05
C ILE A 16 2.35 1.47 -19.06
N THR A 17 1.22 2.11 -18.80
CA THR A 17 1.15 3.23 -17.85
C THR A 17 1.53 2.77 -16.44
N ILE A 18 0.95 1.67 -15.95
CA ILE A 18 1.28 1.11 -14.63
C ILE A 18 2.74 0.70 -14.57
N PHE A 19 3.24 0.00 -15.60
CA PHE A 19 4.64 -0.44 -15.66
C PHE A 19 5.62 0.73 -15.55
N ILE A 20 5.44 1.76 -16.38
CA ILE A 20 6.33 2.93 -16.37
C ILE A 20 6.22 3.69 -15.04
N THR A 21 5.01 3.89 -14.53
CA THR A 21 4.79 4.60 -13.27
C THR A 21 5.43 3.85 -12.11
N THR A 22 5.22 2.54 -12.01
CA THR A 22 5.83 1.70 -10.97
C THR A 22 7.34 1.69 -11.06
N PHE A 23 7.89 1.60 -12.28
CA PHE A 23 9.33 1.62 -12.52
C PHE A 23 9.96 2.92 -12.03
N ILE A 24 9.40 4.07 -12.42
CA ILE A 24 9.91 5.39 -12.01
C ILE A 24 9.81 5.56 -10.49
N LEU A 25 8.66 5.24 -9.90
CA LEU A 25 8.46 5.33 -8.45
C LEU A 25 9.43 4.42 -7.69
N SER A 26 9.63 3.18 -8.15
CA SER A 26 10.56 2.25 -7.52
C SER A 26 11.99 2.76 -7.53
N ILE A 27 12.45 3.35 -8.63
CA ILE A 27 13.79 3.96 -8.70
C ILE A 27 13.91 5.11 -7.69
N ILE A 28 12.94 6.03 -7.67
CA ILE A 28 12.96 7.20 -6.79
C ILE A 28 12.99 6.75 -5.32
N PHE A 29 12.08 5.88 -4.92
CA PHE A 29 12.00 5.41 -3.54
C PHE A 29 13.23 4.58 -3.14
N SER A 30 13.73 3.72 -4.03
CA SER A 30 14.93 2.92 -3.77
C SER A 30 16.17 3.81 -3.61
N PHE A 31 16.31 4.84 -4.44
CA PHE A 31 17.42 5.79 -4.35
C PHE A 31 17.38 6.59 -3.03
N ILE A 32 16.21 7.14 -2.67
CA ILE A 32 16.02 7.88 -1.42
C ILE A 32 16.28 6.98 -0.22
N SER A 33 15.72 5.78 -0.22
CA SER A 33 15.86 4.82 0.88
C SER A 33 17.33 4.41 1.08
N THR A 34 18.04 4.06 0.02
CA THR A 34 19.43 3.62 0.10
C THR A 34 20.33 4.74 0.63
N ASN A 35 20.19 5.96 0.10
CA ASN A 35 21.01 7.10 0.55
C ASN A 35 20.71 7.50 2.00
N ALA A 36 19.43 7.49 2.40
CA ALA A 36 19.05 7.79 3.78
C ALA A 36 19.57 6.74 4.76
N LEU A 37 19.46 5.46 4.43
CA LEU A 37 19.78 4.35 5.34
C LEU A 37 21.26 4.07 5.46
N ASN A 38 22.08 4.39 4.47
CA ASN A 38 23.53 4.19 4.57
C ASN A 38 24.15 4.96 5.73
N ASN A 39 23.61 6.14 6.03
CA ASN A 39 24.11 7.03 7.10
C ASN A 39 23.41 6.79 8.45
N LEU A 40 22.39 5.94 8.54
CA LEU A 40 21.65 5.66 9.77
C LEU A 40 22.28 4.49 10.52
N ASP A 41 22.21 4.53 11.84
CA ASP A 41 22.51 3.39 12.70
C ASP A 41 21.48 2.26 12.53
N ILE A 42 21.78 1.07 13.10
CA ILE A 42 20.94 -0.12 12.98
C ILE A 42 19.53 0.12 13.54
N LEU A 43 19.42 0.77 14.70
CA LEU A 43 18.13 0.98 15.38
C LEU A 43 17.18 1.89 14.57
N PRO A 44 17.58 3.09 14.11
CA PRO A 44 16.75 3.90 13.23
C PRO A 44 16.39 3.19 11.93
N ALA A 45 17.29 2.39 11.36
CA ALA A 45 17.01 1.64 10.14
C ALA A 45 15.90 0.58 10.35
N ILE A 46 15.86 -0.07 11.52
CA ILE A 46 14.77 -1.00 11.88
C ILE A 46 13.44 -0.25 12.01
N ILE A 47 13.42 0.94 12.60
CA ILE A 47 12.21 1.75 12.73
C ILE A 47 11.67 2.11 11.33
N VAL A 48 12.54 2.55 10.41
CA VAL A 48 12.16 2.86 9.02
C VAL A 48 11.61 1.61 8.33
N LEU A 49 12.22 0.44 8.52
CA LEU A 49 11.74 -0.83 7.98
C LEU A 49 10.30 -1.11 8.42
N VAL A 50 10.02 -1.01 9.72
CA VAL A 50 8.68 -1.26 10.27
C VAL A 50 7.67 -0.26 9.71
N VAL A 51 8.02 1.01 9.62
CA VAL A 51 7.15 2.06 9.05
C VAL A 51 6.82 1.76 7.59
N VAL A 52 7.80 1.38 6.78
CA VAL A 52 7.57 1.04 5.36
C VAL A 52 6.65 -0.18 5.22
N ILE A 53 6.84 -1.22 6.04
CA ILE A 53 5.94 -2.39 6.04
C ILE A 53 4.52 -1.97 6.40
N LEU A 54 4.33 -1.16 7.44
CA LEU A 54 3.02 -0.69 7.87
C LEU A 54 2.32 0.14 6.80
N ILE A 55 3.05 1.03 6.12
CA ILE A 55 2.52 1.82 5.00
C ILE A 55 2.02 0.86 3.91
N GLY A 56 2.81 -0.12 3.50
CA GLY A 56 2.43 -1.11 2.50
C GLY A 56 1.16 -1.89 2.88
N VAL A 57 1.06 -2.33 4.14
CA VAL A 57 -0.12 -3.03 4.66
C VAL A 57 -1.35 -2.12 4.66
N ILE A 58 -1.23 -0.86 5.09
CA ILE A 58 -2.35 0.10 5.13
C ILE A 58 -2.88 0.37 3.72
N PHE A 59 -2.00 0.61 2.74
CA PHE A 59 -2.43 0.82 1.36
C PHE A 59 -3.08 -0.41 0.74
N ASP A 60 -2.62 -1.61 1.07
CA ASP A 60 -3.25 -2.87 0.65
C ASP A 60 -4.67 -3.02 1.25
N ILE A 61 -4.84 -2.69 2.54
CA ILE A 61 -6.15 -2.66 3.22
C ILE A 61 -7.10 -1.69 2.52
N VAL A 62 -6.64 -0.47 2.24
CA VAL A 62 -7.43 0.56 1.56
C VAL A 62 -7.85 0.08 0.17
N GLY A 63 -6.93 -0.51 -0.59
CA GLY A 63 -7.22 -1.07 -1.92
C GLY A 63 -8.33 -2.12 -1.88
N VAL A 64 -8.23 -3.09 -0.97
CA VAL A 64 -9.27 -4.13 -0.82
C VAL A 64 -10.59 -3.55 -0.39
N ALA A 65 -10.56 -2.64 0.55
CA ALA A 65 -11.76 -2.08 1.12
C ALA A 65 -12.59 -1.25 0.14
N ILE A 66 -11.96 -0.56 -0.81
CA ILE A 66 -12.65 0.13 -1.89
C ILE A 66 -13.36 -0.87 -2.83
N THR A 67 -12.82 -2.07 -3.00
CA THR A 67 -13.42 -3.10 -3.86
C THR A 67 -14.64 -3.77 -3.23
N VAL A 68 -14.72 -3.84 -1.90
CA VAL A 68 -15.85 -4.43 -1.16
C VAL A 68 -16.89 -3.41 -0.70
N ALA A 69 -16.68 -2.12 -0.97
CA ALA A 69 -17.60 -1.05 -0.55
C ALA A 69 -18.89 -1.08 -1.38
N ASP A 70 -20.06 -1.00 -0.70
CA ASP A 70 -21.35 -0.92 -1.38
C ASP A 70 -21.66 0.52 -1.81
N GLU A 71 -21.86 0.71 -3.12
CA GLU A 71 -22.17 2.02 -3.72
C GLU A 71 -23.51 2.59 -3.23
N ASN A 72 -24.48 1.73 -2.91
CA ASN A 72 -25.82 2.15 -2.45
C ASN A 72 -25.76 2.89 -1.11
N GLU A 73 -24.89 2.47 -0.18
CA GLU A 73 -24.72 3.17 1.11
C GLU A 73 -24.22 4.61 0.90
N PHE A 74 -23.34 4.82 -0.08
CA PHE A 74 -22.81 6.14 -0.37
C PHE A 74 -23.79 7.01 -1.14
N HIS A 75 -24.68 6.44 -1.95
CA HIS A 75 -25.79 7.16 -2.54
C HIS A 75 -26.78 7.65 -1.47
N ALA A 76 -27.10 6.82 -0.48
CA ALA A 76 -27.93 7.22 0.65
C ALA A 76 -27.31 8.35 1.48
N LYS A 77 -25.96 8.36 1.64
CA LYS A 77 -25.23 9.45 2.29
C LYS A 77 -25.16 10.71 1.41
N ALA A 78 -25.07 10.56 0.10
CA ALA A 78 -25.06 11.68 -0.83
C ALA A 78 -26.39 12.43 -0.88
N THR A 79 -27.53 11.75 -0.75
CA THR A 79 -28.86 12.39 -0.65
C THR A 79 -28.98 13.24 0.63
N LYS A 80 -28.31 12.83 1.69
CA LYS A 80 -28.21 13.59 2.97
C LYS A 80 -27.13 14.69 2.94
N LYS A 81 -26.54 14.97 1.77
CA LYS A 81 -25.49 15.98 1.56
C LYS A 81 -24.25 15.80 2.45
N VAL A 82 -23.91 14.58 2.86
CA VAL A 82 -22.71 14.30 3.65
C VAL A 82 -21.47 14.62 2.81
N LYS A 83 -20.55 15.42 3.36
CA LYS A 83 -19.31 15.78 2.67
C LYS A 83 -18.52 14.51 2.32
N GLY A 84 -17.94 14.47 1.12
CA GLY A 84 -17.12 13.36 0.65
C GLY A 84 -17.90 12.22 -0.04
N SER A 85 -19.24 12.13 0.11
CA SER A 85 -20.03 11.05 -0.50
C SER A 85 -19.88 10.95 -2.01
N LYS A 86 -19.82 12.08 -2.71
CA LYS A 86 -19.61 12.11 -4.18
C LYS A 86 -18.24 11.58 -4.59
N SER A 87 -17.19 11.96 -3.85
CA SER A 87 -15.83 11.46 -4.09
C SER A 87 -15.73 9.97 -3.80
N SER A 88 -16.39 9.49 -2.74
CA SER A 88 -16.45 8.07 -2.42
C SER A 88 -17.13 7.26 -3.52
N ILE A 89 -18.25 7.74 -4.07
CA ILE A 89 -18.94 7.09 -5.20
C ILE A 89 -18.02 7.03 -6.43
N PHE A 90 -17.26 8.10 -6.71
CA PHE A 90 -16.31 8.10 -7.82
C PHE A 90 -15.20 7.07 -7.62
N LEU A 91 -14.65 6.94 -6.40
CA LEU A 91 -13.62 5.95 -6.05
C LEU A 91 -14.17 4.52 -6.18
N ILE A 92 -15.39 4.25 -5.69
CA ILE A 92 -16.02 2.94 -5.77
C ILE A 92 -16.28 2.54 -7.22
N ARG A 93 -16.77 3.45 -8.06
CA ARG A 93 -16.95 3.21 -9.52
C ARG A 93 -15.66 2.92 -10.26
N ASN A 94 -14.54 3.43 -9.77
CA ASN A 94 -13.20 3.16 -10.29
C ASN A 94 -12.41 2.20 -9.41
N SER A 95 -13.08 1.38 -8.58
CA SER A 95 -12.48 0.53 -7.55
C SER A 95 -11.32 -0.32 -8.06
N ALA A 96 -11.46 -0.95 -9.23
CA ALA A 96 -10.41 -1.78 -9.82
C ALA A 96 -9.11 -0.98 -10.07
N LYS A 97 -9.21 0.25 -10.59
CA LYS A 97 -8.03 1.09 -10.85
C LYS A 97 -7.40 1.60 -9.56
N VAL A 98 -8.24 2.02 -8.61
CA VAL A 98 -7.77 2.53 -7.32
C VAL A 98 -7.15 1.41 -6.50
N ALA A 99 -7.75 0.23 -6.46
CA ALA A 99 -7.21 -0.94 -5.79
C ALA A 99 -5.85 -1.35 -6.37
N ASN A 100 -5.71 -1.39 -7.70
CA ASN A 100 -4.43 -1.69 -8.35
C ASN A 100 -3.34 -0.68 -7.95
N ILE A 101 -3.65 0.60 -7.92
CA ILE A 101 -2.66 1.62 -7.52
C ILE A 101 -2.30 1.46 -6.04
N CYS A 102 -3.27 1.29 -5.16
CA CYS A 102 -3.02 1.20 -3.73
C CYS A 102 -2.35 -0.12 -3.32
N ALA A 103 -2.91 -1.25 -3.74
CA ALA A 103 -2.44 -2.56 -3.31
C ALA A 103 -1.23 -3.03 -4.13
N ASP A 104 -1.30 -2.95 -5.45
CA ASP A 104 -0.28 -3.52 -6.32
C ASP A 104 0.89 -2.55 -6.51
N VAL A 105 0.63 -1.25 -6.83
CA VAL A 105 1.75 -0.33 -7.06
C VAL A 105 2.40 0.07 -5.74
N ILE A 106 1.67 0.68 -4.81
CA ILE A 106 2.26 1.20 -3.57
C ILE A 106 2.63 0.06 -2.62
N GLY A 107 1.74 -0.93 -2.46
CA GLY A 107 1.97 -2.08 -1.59
C GLY A 107 3.17 -2.93 -2.01
N ASP A 108 3.39 -3.13 -3.31
CA ASP A 108 4.52 -3.91 -3.82
C ASP A 108 5.83 -3.12 -3.80
N ILE A 109 5.79 -1.82 -4.09
CA ILE A 109 6.96 -0.93 -3.90
C ILE A 109 7.43 -0.97 -2.44
N CYS A 110 6.53 -0.86 -1.47
CA CYS A 110 6.86 -0.99 -0.06
C CYS A 110 7.46 -2.37 0.28
N GLY A 111 6.97 -3.44 -0.35
CA GLY A 111 7.52 -4.79 -0.22
C GLY A 111 8.97 -4.89 -0.71
N VAL A 112 9.27 -4.37 -1.90
CA VAL A 112 10.62 -4.33 -2.46
C VAL A 112 11.55 -3.47 -1.60
N LEU A 113 11.09 -2.30 -1.16
CA LEU A 113 11.85 -1.42 -0.28
C LEU A 113 12.18 -2.07 1.06
N SER A 114 11.22 -2.74 1.68
CA SER A 114 11.45 -3.42 2.97
C SER A 114 12.48 -4.55 2.82
N GLY A 115 12.49 -5.25 1.69
CA GLY A 115 13.54 -6.22 1.36
C GLY A 115 14.93 -5.58 1.23
N ALA A 116 15.04 -4.45 0.53
CA ALA A 116 16.29 -3.72 0.37
C ALA A 116 16.81 -3.17 1.71
N ILE A 117 15.93 -2.58 2.53
CA ILE A 117 16.25 -2.09 3.87
C ILE A 117 16.75 -3.22 4.76
N SER A 118 16.08 -4.37 4.72
CA SER A 118 16.47 -5.58 5.44
C SER A 118 17.88 -6.04 5.06
N ALA A 119 18.24 -6.00 3.79
CA ALA A 119 19.58 -6.33 3.32
C ALA A 119 20.64 -5.38 3.88
N ILE A 120 20.38 -4.07 3.88
CA ILE A 120 21.28 -3.06 4.44
C ILE A 120 21.47 -3.28 5.96
N ILE A 121 20.39 -3.52 6.70
CA ILE A 121 20.44 -3.80 8.15
C ILE A 121 21.29 -5.04 8.40
N THR A 122 21.06 -6.12 7.66
CA THR A 122 21.81 -7.37 7.79
C THR A 122 23.30 -7.17 7.55
N THR A 123 23.67 -6.43 6.50
CA THR A 123 25.07 -6.12 6.19
C THR A 123 25.73 -5.35 7.35
N LYS A 124 25.04 -4.35 7.92
CA LYS A 124 25.54 -3.58 9.08
C LYS A 124 25.70 -4.45 10.32
N ILE A 125 24.76 -5.34 10.61
CA ILE A 125 24.84 -6.28 11.75
C ILE A 125 26.01 -7.23 11.56
N THR A 126 26.14 -7.83 10.38
CA THR A 126 27.23 -8.77 10.06
C THR A 126 28.59 -8.09 10.19
N ALA A 127 28.74 -6.86 9.68
CA ALA A 127 29.99 -6.10 9.78
C ALA A 127 30.33 -5.73 11.23
N LYS A 128 29.33 -5.40 12.04
CA LYS A 128 29.54 -4.98 13.45
C LYS A 128 29.87 -6.13 14.38
N TYR A 129 29.23 -7.29 14.19
CA TYR A 129 29.33 -8.43 15.11
C TYR A 129 30.16 -9.60 14.57
N GLY A 130 30.72 -9.51 13.37
CA GLY A 130 31.55 -10.55 12.76
C GLY A 130 30.85 -11.89 12.57
N MET A 131 29.53 -11.87 12.35
CA MET A 131 28.74 -13.10 12.21
C MET A 131 29.05 -13.78 10.87
N THR A 132 29.42 -15.06 10.92
CA THR A 132 29.67 -15.92 9.74
C THR A 132 28.39 -16.58 9.21
N PHE A 133 27.31 -16.52 9.98
CA PHE A 133 26.02 -17.11 9.62
C PHE A 133 25.25 -16.22 8.64
N ASN A 134 24.59 -16.85 7.65
CA ASN A 134 23.79 -16.13 6.66
C ASN A 134 22.51 -15.53 7.26
N LEU A 135 22.69 -14.48 8.09
CA LEU A 135 21.61 -13.74 8.74
C LEU A 135 20.59 -13.18 7.72
N GLN A 136 21.04 -12.97 6.48
CA GLN A 136 20.21 -12.47 5.37
C GLN A 136 18.96 -13.32 5.15
N PHE A 137 19.06 -14.65 5.19
CA PHE A 137 17.91 -15.53 4.96
C PHE A 137 16.86 -15.38 6.07
N PHE A 138 17.29 -15.29 7.32
CA PHE A 138 16.38 -15.13 8.46
C PHE A 138 15.68 -13.76 8.43
N MET A 139 16.44 -12.70 8.18
CA MET A 139 15.89 -11.35 8.10
C MET A 139 14.88 -11.24 6.93
N SER A 140 15.21 -11.78 5.77
CA SER A 140 14.30 -11.82 4.63
C SER A 140 13.02 -12.61 4.93
N ALA A 141 13.13 -13.75 5.61
CA ALA A 141 11.98 -14.55 6.00
C ALA A 141 11.07 -13.83 7.01
N ILE A 142 11.66 -13.16 8.01
CA ILE A 142 10.91 -12.36 8.99
C ILE A 142 10.17 -11.22 8.30
N VAL A 143 10.85 -10.44 7.46
CA VAL A 143 10.26 -9.31 6.73
C VAL A 143 9.13 -9.80 5.80
N ALA A 144 9.36 -10.88 5.04
CA ALA A 144 8.34 -11.46 4.18
C ALA A 144 7.13 -11.94 4.99
N SER A 145 7.34 -12.62 6.12
CA SER A 145 6.27 -13.11 7.00
C SER A 145 5.44 -11.96 7.59
N LEU A 146 6.11 -10.89 8.05
CA LEU A 146 5.43 -9.71 8.58
C LEU A 146 4.63 -8.97 7.49
N THR A 147 5.20 -8.82 6.32
CA THR A 147 4.55 -8.14 5.19
C THR A 147 3.34 -8.93 4.71
N VAL A 148 3.51 -10.22 4.40
CA VAL A 148 2.44 -11.08 3.88
C VAL A 148 1.39 -11.35 4.96
N GLY A 149 1.82 -11.65 6.19
CA GLY A 149 0.91 -11.86 7.33
C GLY A 149 0.11 -10.61 7.67
N GLY A 150 0.77 -9.44 7.67
CA GLY A 150 0.11 -8.15 7.87
C GLY A 150 -0.94 -7.87 6.79
N LYS A 151 -0.60 -8.07 5.52
CA LYS A 151 -1.55 -7.95 4.40
C LYS A 151 -2.73 -8.93 4.54
N ALA A 152 -2.48 -10.18 4.92
CA ALA A 152 -3.53 -11.18 5.10
C ALA A 152 -4.52 -10.81 6.21
N LEU A 153 -4.02 -10.37 7.37
CA LEU A 153 -4.86 -9.86 8.46
C LEU A 153 -5.62 -8.61 8.05
N GLY A 154 -4.95 -7.68 7.36
CA GLY A 154 -5.55 -6.45 6.87
C GLY A 154 -6.69 -6.68 5.88
N LYS A 155 -6.53 -7.61 4.94
CA LYS A 155 -7.58 -8.00 3.98
C LYS A 155 -8.81 -8.57 4.68
N LYS A 156 -8.61 -9.44 5.65
CA LYS A 156 -9.72 -9.97 6.46
C LYS A 156 -10.47 -8.85 7.16
N PHE A 157 -9.73 -7.93 7.81
CA PHE A 157 -10.33 -6.77 8.48
C PHE A 157 -11.10 -5.85 7.52
N ALA A 158 -10.55 -5.61 6.32
CA ALA A 158 -11.19 -4.80 5.28
C ALA A 158 -12.49 -5.43 4.76
N GLN A 159 -12.55 -6.76 4.68
CA GLN A 159 -13.74 -7.50 4.25
C GLN A 159 -14.83 -7.55 5.32
N GLU A 160 -14.45 -7.71 6.60
CA GLU A 160 -15.41 -7.83 7.72
C GLU A 160 -16.01 -6.48 8.14
N LYS A 161 -15.22 -5.43 8.10
CA LYS A 161 -15.65 -4.07 8.44
C LYS A 161 -15.59 -3.21 7.18
N SER A 162 -16.71 -3.18 6.46
CA SER A 162 -16.86 -2.25 5.34
C SER A 162 -16.29 -0.88 5.74
N ILE A 163 -15.31 -0.38 4.96
CA ILE A 163 -14.72 0.97 5.16
C ILE A 163 -15.79 2.06 5.11
N ALA A 164 -16.99 1.78 4.59
CA ALA A 164 -18.16 2.63 4.78
C ALA A 164 -18.33 3.08 6.24
N LYS A 165 -18.01 2.21 7.20
CA LYS A 165 -18.02 2.52 8.64
C LYS A 165 -16.82 3.36 9.08
N LEU A 166 -15.62 3.10 8.51
CA LEU A 166 -14.42 3.89 8.80
C LEU A 166 -14.47 5.30 8.19
N LEU A 167 -14.95 5.45 6.96
CA LEU A 167 -15.23 6.76 6.35
C LEU A 167 -16.40 7.47 7.04
N GLY A 168 -17.36 6.74 7.61
CA GLY A 168 -18.41 7.26 8.47
C GLY A 168 -17.85 7.87 9.77
N ILE A 169 -16.94 7.16 10.43
CA ILE A 169 -16.27 7.64 11.65
C ILE A 169 -15.39 8.86 11.36
N TYR A 170 -14.67 8.87 10.23
CA TYR A 170 -13.87 10.03 9.80
C TYR A 170 -14.75 11.26 9.54
N ASN A 171 -15.94 11.09 8.96
CA ASN A 171 -16.87 12.19 8.75
C ASN A 171 -17.55 12.68 10.03
N GLU A 172 -17.71 11.82 11.05
CA GLU A 172 -18.18 12.25 12.38
C GLU A 172 -17.09 13.02 13.11
N ALA A 173 -15.83 12.58 13.06
CA ALA A 173 -14.70 13.28 13.66
C ALA A 173 -14.51 14.69 13.08
N ILE A 174 -14.62 14.85 11.74
CA ILE A 174 -14.54 16.18 11.10
C ILE A 174 -15.75 17.06 11.47
N LYS A 175 -16.90 16.47 11.77
CA LYS A 175 -18.09 17.22 12.17
C LYS A 175 -17.97 17.78 13.58
N GLU A 176 -17.24 17.11 14.46
CA GLU A 176 -16.95 17.60 15.81
C GLU A 176 -15.91 18.73 15.82
N GLU A 177 -14.95 18.74 14.86
CA GLU A 177 -13.98 19.84 14.74
C GLU A 177 -14.56 21.12 14.08
N CYS A 178 -15.73 21.07 13.50
CA CYS A 178 -16.38 22.20 12.80
C CYS A 178 -17.56 22.80 13.57
N LEU A 179 -17.80 22.42 14.81
CA LEU A 179 -18.75 23.02 15.78
C LEU A 179 -17.99 23.77 16.85
#